data_cf84621ab2a2635d314a1cc4dea7c136
#
_entry.id   cf84621ab2a2635d314a1cc4dea7c136
#
_cell.length_a   1.000
_cell.length_b   1.000
_cell.length_c   1.000
_cell.angle_alpha   90.00
_cell.angle_beta   90.00
_cell.angle_gamma   90.00
#
_symmetry.space_group_name_H-M   'P 1'
#
loop_
_entity.id
_entity.type
_entity.pdbx_description
1 polymer ?
#
loop_
_entity_poly.entity_id
_entity_poly.type
_entity_poly.pdbx_seq_one_letter_code
_entity_poly.pdbx_strand_id
1 'polypeptide(L)'
;MKRLGIISLALLLLWSCTGRVQYTTVEIKDPVRHYYPILQGQELTVTVRLNNTGKVPLVIKDIQPSCGCIILESDHEMVVPPERFMYITLKYDSRKNVGKADHAIRFWGNISPGGMAEMRFDVNVVPDASYHHDYEEMFDKEESLNRLKKFIDGAGETGLGYYVDR
;
A
#
# COMPACT_ATOMS: atom_id res chain seq x y z
N MET A 1 32.76 -15.32 -50.80
CA MET A 1 31.42 -14.71 -50.83
C MET A 1 30.39 -15.37 -49.90
N LYS A 2 30.40 -16.70 -49.70
CA LYS A 2 29.45 -17.38 -48.78
C LYS A 2 29.59 -17.01 -47.30
N ARG A 3 30.81 -16.69 -46.80
CA ARG A 3 31.04 -16.33 -45.39
C ARG A 3 30.55 -14.90 -45.03
N LEU A 4 30.54 -13.98 -45.99
CA LEU A 4 30.00 -12.62 -45.75
C LEU A 4 28.48 -12.63 -45.59
N GLY A 5 27.79 -13.50 -46.32
CA GLY A 5 26.32 -13.63 -46.23
C GLY A 5 25.85 -14.17 -44.85
N ILE A 6 26.63 -15.09 -44.24
CA ILE A 6 26.30 -15.65 -42.91
C ILE A 6 26.48 -14.61 -41.82
N ILE A 7 27.53 -13.76 -41.89
CA ILE A 7 27.76 -12.70 -40.92
C ILE A 7 26.68 -11.62 -41.03
N SER A 8 26.22 -11.27 -42.23
CA SER A 8 25.13 -10.32 -42.43
C SER A 8 23.81 -10.83 -41.88
N LEU A 9 23.52 -12.13 -42.08
CA LEU A 9 22.30 -12.75 -41.55
C LEU A 9 22.33 -12.83 -40.02
N ALA A 10 23.49 -13.11 -39.40
CA ALA A 10 23.64 -13.12 -37.93
C ALA A 10 23.49 -11.73 -37.31
N LEU A 11 23.92 -10.66 -37.98
CA LEU A 11 23.74 -9.28 -37.49
C LEU A 11 22.26 -8.83 -37.53
N LEU A 12 21.47 -9.31 -38.46
CA LEU A 12 20.04 -9.00 -38.53
C LEU A 12 19.22 -9.66 -37.41
N LEU A 13 19.70 -10.79 -36.88
CA LEU A 13 19.01 -11.49 -35.77
C LEU A 13 19.23 -10.81 -34.39
N LEU A 14 20.21 -9.94 -34.28
CA LEU A 14 20.47 -9.22 -33.01
C LEU A 14 19.61 -7.96 -32.81
N TRP A 15 18.81 -7.58 -33.78
CA TRP A 15 17.93 -6.40 -33.70
C TRP A 15 16.53 -6.67 -33.13
N SER A 16 16.26 -7.87 -32.67
CA SER A 16 14.96 -8.27 -32.14
C SER A 16 15.00 -8.32 -30.62
N CYS A 17 14.32 -7.40 -29.98
CA CYS A 17 13.81 -7.32 -28.63
C CYS A 17 14.26 -6.13 -27.79
N THR A 18 13.92 -4.94 -28.21
CA THR A 18 13.66 -3.87 -27.24
C THR A 18 12.15 -3.84 -26.99
N GLY A 19 11.70 -4.64 -26.06
CA GLY A 19 10.33 -4.56 -25.55
C GLY A 19 10.12 -3.19 -24.89
N ARG A 20 9.59 -2.22 -25.64
CA ARG A 20 9.21 -0.91 -25.09
C ARG A 20 8.05 -1.14 -24.15
N VAL A 21 8.20 -0.75 -22.90
CA VAL A 21 7.07 -0.69 -21.96
C VAL A 21 6.03 0.25 -22.54
N GLN A 22 4.86 -0.29 -22.86
CA GLN A 22 3.75 0.51 -23.35
C GLN A 22 2.96 1.01 -22.13
N TYR A 23 2.73 2.32 -22.08
CA TYR A 23 1.97 2.96 -21.01
C TYR A 23 0.50 3.09 -21.40
N THR A 24 -0.39 3.03 -20.41
CA THR A 24 -1.82 3.21 -20.57
C THR A 24 -2.34 4.27 -19.60
N THR A 25 -3.55 4.78 -19.84
CA THR A 25 -4.23 5.71 -18.94
C THR A 25 -5.22 4.96 -18.06
N VAL A 26 -5.31 5.38 -16.81
CA VAL A 26 -6.17 4.76 -15.79
C VAL A 26 -7.04 5.81 -15.14
N GLU A 27 -8.28 5.47 -14.92
CA GLU A 27 -9.22 6.23 -14.12
C GLU A 27 -9.66 5.40 -12.92
N ILE A 28 -9.55 5.96 -11.73
CA ILE A 28 -10.14 5.38 -10.52
C ILE A 28 -11.52 6.01 -10.33
N LYS A 29 -12.54 5.17 -10.25
CA LYS A 29 -13.89 5.67 -9.93
C LYS A 29 -13.95 6.07 -8.46
N ASP A 30 -14.34 7.33 -8.20
CA ASP A 30 -14.42 7.94 -6.88
C ASP A 30 -13.07 7.83 -6.13
N PRO A 31 -12.03 8.58 -6.58
CA PRO A 31 -10.67 8.47 -6.05
C PRO A 31 -10.51 9.07 -4.65
N VAL A 32 -11.48 9.85 -4.18
CA VAL A 32 -11.53 10.37 -2.81
C VAL A 32 -12.85 9.96 -2.19
N ARG A 33 -12.80 9.28 -1.02
CA ARG A 33 -14.00 8.73 -0.38
C ARG A 33 -14.06 9.07 1.09
N HIS A 34 -15.27 9.33 1.56
CA HIS A 34 -15.59 9.51 2.98
C HIS A 34 -16.49 8.34 3.41
N TYR A 35 -15.98 7.49 4.29
CA TYR A 35 -16.77 6.38 4.81
C TYR A 35 -17.52 6.78 6.08
N TYR A 36 -18.66 6.13 6.32
CA TYR A 36 -19.39 6.27 7.58
C TYR A 36 -18.50 5.84 8.75
N PRO A 37 -18.71 6.44 9.95
CA PRO A 37 -18.01 6.02 11.14
C PRO A 37 -18.17 4.53 11.41
N ILE A 38 -17.10 3.89 11.87
CA ILE A 38 -17.07 2.48 12.28
C ILE A 38 -16.60 2.37 13.71
N LEU A 39 -16.97 1.27 14.39
CA LEU A 39 -16.46 0.98 15.73
C LEU A 39 -15.01 0.47 15.65
N GLN A 40 -14.24 0.77 16.67
CA GLN A 40 -12.89 0.21 16.84
C GLN A 40 -12.98 -1.33 16.84
N GLY A 41 -12.12 -1.98 16.07
CA GLY A 41 -12.12 -3.43 15.88
C GLY A 41 -12.97 -3.92 14.71
N GLN A 42 -13.79 -3.06 14.09
CA GLN A 42 -14.49 -3.40 12.87
C GLN A 42 -13.58 -3.32 11.64
N GLU A 43 -13.79 -4.24 10.71
CA GLU A 43 -13.17 -4.21 9.39
C GLU A 43 -14.02 -3.42 8.40
N LEU A 44 -13.38 -2.52 7.65
CA LEU A 44 -13.99 -1.79 6.55
C LEU A 44 -13.52 -2.37 5.21
N THR A 45 -14.45 -2.84 4.40
CA THR A 45 -14.15 -3.30 3.04
C THR A 45 -14.09 -2.11 2.08
N VAL A 46 -12.94 -1.92 1.45
CA VAL A 46 -12.68 -0.87 0.45
C VAL A 46 -12.55 -1.51 -0.92
N THR A 47 -13.56 -1.38 -1.76
CA THR A 47 -13.55 -1.91 -3.14
C THR A 47 -13.22 -0.79 -4.13
N VAL A 48 -12.11 -0.90 -4.82
CA VAL A 48 -11.62 0.08 -5.79
C VAL A 48 -11.94 -0.41 -7.20
N ARG A 49 -12.60 0.42 -8.01
CA ARG A 49 -12.79 0.16 -9.42
C ARG A 49 -11.74 0.91 -10.22
N LEU A 50 -10.85 0.17 -10.90
CA LEU A 50 -9.87 0.67 -11.83
C LEU A 50 -10.37 0.51 -13.26
N ASN A 51 -10.51 1.59 -13.99
CA ASN A 51 -10.87 1.60 -15.41
C ASN A 51 -9.58 1.81 -16.22
N ASN A 52 -9.26 0.89 -17.13
CA ASN A 52 -8.24 1.12 -18.13
C ASN A 52 -8.86 1.90 -19.30
N THR A 53 -8.58 3.19 -19.36
CA THR A 53 -9.10 4.09 -20.41
C THR A 53 -8.18 4.20 -21.62
N GLY A 54 -7.03 3.50 -21.58
CA GLY A 54 -6.06 3.50 -22.67
C GLY A 54 -6.26 2.32 -23.65
N LYS A 55 -5.36 2.26 -24.63
CA LYS A 55 -5.43 1.29 -25.76
C LYS A 55 -4.57 0.05 -25.56
N VAL A 56 -3.79 -0.01 -24.45
CA VAL A 56 -2.95 -1.16 -24.14
C VAL A 56 -3.35 -1.76 -22.79
N PRO A 57 -3.08 -3.04 -22.54
CA PRO A 57 -3.38 -3.65 -21.24
C PRO A 57 -2.70 -2.89 -20.08
N LEU A 58 -3.47 -2.63 -19.02
CA LEU A 58 -2.94 -2.16 -17.75
C LEU A 58 -2.40 -3.35 -16.97
N VAL A 59 -1.15 -3.26 -16.55
CA VAL A 59 -0.51 -4.25 -15.69
C VAL A 59 -0.20 -3.56 -14.35
N ILE A 60 -0.90 -3.96 -13.30
CA ILE A 60 -0.59 -3.52 -11.93
C ILE A 60 0.52 -4.43 -11.39
N LYS A 61 1.64 -3.82 -11.04
CA LYS A 61 2.83 -4.51 -10.54
C LYS A 61 2.89 -4.57 -9.02
N ASP A 62 2.33 -3.53 -8.37
CA ASP A 62 2.38 -3.41 -6.93
C ASP A 62 1.22 -2.54 -6.44
N ILE A 63 0.73 -2.83 -5.23
CA ILE A 63 -0.28 -2.05 -4.53
C ILE A 63 0.27 -1.70 -3.16
N GLN A 64 0.42 -0.40 -2.92
CA GLN A 64 0.98 0.13 -1.69
C GLN A 64 -0.06 0.90 -0.87
N PRO A 65 -0.64 0.30 0.16
CA PRO A 65 -1.43 1.02 1.14
C PRO A 65 -0.53 1.88 2.04
N SER A 66 -1.10 2.96 2.60
CA SER A 66 -0.39 3.88 3.49
C SER A 66 -0.06 3.30 4.87
N CYS A 67 -0.68 2.18 5.26
CA CYS A 67 -0.41 1.48 6.51
C CYS A 67 -0.53 -0.04 6.34
N GLY A 68 0.09 -0.81 7.25
CA GLY A 68 -0.10 -2.26 7.36
C GLY A 68 -1.48 -2.67 7.89
N CYS A 69 -2.33 -1.70 8.24
CA CYS A 69 -3.71 -1.91 8.65
C CYS A 69 -4.67 -2.11 7.46
N ILE A 70 -4.17 -2.00 6.22
CA ILE A 70 -4.93 -2.24 4.99
C ILE A 70 -4.34 -3.47 4.30
N ILE A 71 -5.14 -4.51 4.17
CA ILE A 71 -4.76 -5.81 3.63
C ILE A 71 -5.44 -6.02 2.28
N LEU A 72 -4.67 -6.44 1.28
CA LEU A 72 -5.18 -6.83 -0.03
C LEU A 72 -5.77 -8.24 0.04
N GLU A 73 -7.00 -8.43 -0.43
CA GLU A 73 -7.65 -9.74 -0.41
C GLU A 73 -7.33 -10.63 -1.62
N SER A 74 -6.69 -10.10 -2.66
CA SER A 74 -6.42 -10.87 -3.89
C SER A 74 -4.94 -10.91 -4.24
N ASP A 75 -4.42 -12.12 -4.45
CA ASP A 75 -3.02 -12.40 -4.82
C ASP A 75 -2.84 -12.64 -6.34
N HIS A 76 -3.76 -12.18 -7.17
CA HIS A 76 -3.70 -12.48 -8.60
C HIS A 76 -2.95 -11.40 -9.37
N GLU A 77 -2.23 -11.82 -10.41
CA GLU A 77 -1.66 -10.91 -11.40
C GLU A 77 -2.78 -10.03 -11.97
N MET A 78 -2.62 -8.71 -11.78
CA MET A 78 -3.69 -7.77 -12.08
C MET A 78 -3.47 -7.16 -13.45
N VAL A 79 -4.11 -7.76 -14.47
CA VAL A 79 -4.09 -7.24 -15.83
C VAL A 79 -5.51 -6.84 -16.23
N VAL A 80 -5.66 -5.56 -16.61
CA VAL A 80 -6.93 -5.03 -17.10
C VAL A 80 -6.83 -4.77 -18.60
N PRO A 81 -7.61 -5.47 -19.44
CA PRO A 81 -7.63 -5.22 -20.89
C PRO A 81 -7.99 -3.76 -21.23
N PRO A 82 -7.66 -3.27 -22.43
CA PRO A 82 -8.07 -1.95 -22.90
C PRO A 82 -9.58 -1.75 -22.80
N GLU A 83 -10.00 -0.56 -22.37
CA GLU A 83 -11.40 -0.16 -22.27
C GLU A 83 -12.24 -1.05 -21.33
N ARG A 84 -11.57 -1.78 -20.43
CA ARG A 84 -12.19 -2.61 -19.40
C ARG A 84 -11.86 -2.09 -18.01
N PHE A 85 -12.53 -2.64 -17.04
CA PHE A 85 -12.30 -2.34 -15.64
C PHE A 85 -12.12 -3.61 -14.81
N MET A 86 -11.54 -3.45 -13.63
CA MET A 86 -11.52 -4.49 -12.60
C MET A 86 -11.86 -3.87 -11.24
N TYR A 87 -12.28 -4.74 -10.32
CA TYR A 87 -12.44 -4.40 -8.90
C TYR A 87 -11.28 -4.99 -8.12
N ILE A 88 -10.72 -4.18 -7.23
CA ILE A 88 -9.72 -4.59 -6.25
C ILE A 88 -10.32 -4.36 -4.87
N THR A 89 -10.34 -5.40 -4.05
CA THR A 89 -10.90 -5.35 -2.71
C THR A 89 -9.79 -5.40 -1.68
N LEU A 90 -9.84 -4.43 -0.76
CA LEU A 90 -8.94 -4.33 0.38
C LEU A 90 -9.76 -4.29 1.66
N LYS A 91 -9.18 -4.76 2.77
CA LYS A 91 -9.75 -4.66 4.11
C LYS A 91 -8.93 -3.71 4.96
N TYR A 92 -9.59 -2.73 5.52
CA TYR A 92 -9.01 -1.86 6.55
C TYR A 92 -9.41 -2.37 7.93
N ASP A 93 -8.42 -2.65 8.75
CA ASP A 93 -8.54 -3.06 10.14
C ASP A 93 -8.41 -1.85 11.06
N SER A 94 -9.48 -1.53 11.78
CA SER A 94 -9.56 -0.34 12.64
C SER A 94 -9.04 -0.57 14.06
N ARG A 95 -8.57 -1.77 14.42
CA ARG A 95 -8.20 -2.10 15.81
C ARG A 95 -7.22 -1.13 16.45
N LYS A 96 -6.25 -0.63 15.67
CA LYS A 96 -5.19 0.26 16.16
C LYS A 96 -5.49 1.75 16.04
N ASN A 97 -6.64 2.11 15.48
CA ASN A 97 -6.99 3.49 15.18
C ASN A 97 -8.22 3.91 16.00
N VAL A 98 -8.20 5.16 16.47
CA VAL A 98 -9.33 5.84 17.11
C VAL A 98 -9.35 7.28 16.61
N GLY A 99 -10.54 7.81 16.31
CA GLY A 99 -10.72 9.12 15.73
C GLY A 99 -10.63 9.10 14.21
N LYS A 100 -10.29 10.24 13.61
CA LYS A 100 -10.19 10.37 12.17
C LYS A 100 -8.96 9.65 11.63
N ALA A 101 -9.16 8.70 10.73
CA ALA A 101 -8.13 7.97 10.03
C ALA A 101 -8.18 8.33 8.54
N ASP A 102 -7.06 8.85 8.00
CA ASP A 102 -6.89 9.21 6.60
C ASP A 102 -5.90 8.23 5.95
N HIS A 103 -6.30 7.62 4.85
CA HIS A 103 -5.52 6.59 4.19
C HIS A 103 -5.41 6.82 2.69
N ALA A 104 -4.29 6.36 2.11
CA ALA A 104 -4.05 6.33 0.67
C ALA A 104 -3.70 4.93 0.21
N ILE A 105 -4.13 4.58 -0.99
CA ILE A 105 -3.78 3.34 -1.68
C ILE A 105 -3.19 3.71 -3.03
N ARG A 106 -1.95 3.29 -3.30
CA ARG A 106 -1.23 3.55 -4.54
C ARG A 106 -1.12 2.29 -5.37
N PHE A 107 -1.49 2.41 -6.63
CA PHE A 107 -1.44 1.34 -7.63
C PHE A 107 -0.30 1.64 -8.58
N TRP A 108 0.76 0.84 -8.56
CA TRP A 108 1.91 0.98 -9.42
C TRP A 108 1.82 0.07 -10.64
N GLY A 109 2.14 0.58 -11.82
CA GLY A 109 2.06 -0.18 -13.05
C GLY A 109 2.53 0.60 -14.26
N ASN A 110 2.13 0.15 -15.46
CA ASN A 110 2.39 0.86 -16.70
C ASN A 110 1.40 2.03 -16.94
N ILE A 111 1.21 2.85 -15.91
CA ILE A 111 0.25 3.96 -15.86
C ILE A 111 0.92 5.25 -16.35
N SER A 112 0.24 6.01 -17.18
CA SER A 112 0.67 7.34 -17.65
C SER A 112 -0.30 8.42 -17.13
N PRO A 113 0.23 9.56 -16.65
CA PRO A 113 1.63 9.86 -16.36
C PRO A 113 2.12 9.28 -15.02
N GLY A 114 3.42 9.13 -14.85
CA GLY A 114 4.06 8.89 -13.55
C GLY A 114 4.11 7.45 -13.05
N GLY A 115 3.55 6.47 -13.75
CA GLY A 115 3.63 5.05 -13.36
C GLY A 115 2.72 4.65 -12.21
N MET A 116 1.86 5.53 -11.72
CA MET A 116 1.06 5.34 -10.51
C MET A 116 -0.33 5.98 -10.63
N ALA A 117 -1.32 5.36 -9.98
CA ALA A 117 -2.61 5.96 -9.65
C ALA A 117 -2.84 5.87 -8.14
N GLU A 118 -3.50 6.86 -7.55
CA GLU A 118 -3.76 6.92 -6.11
C GLU A 118 -5.24 7.13 -5.83
N MET A 119 -5.76 6.41 -4.84
CA MET A 119 -7.03 6.75 -4.20
C MET A 119 -6.81 7.07 -2.73
N ARG A 120 -7.69 7.87 -2.16
CA ARG A 120 -7.69 8.24 -0.74
C ARG A 120 -9.05 7.99 -0.13
N PHE A 121 -9.05 7.62 1.13
CA PHE A 121 -10.27 7.57 1.91
C PHE A 121 -10.01 7.99 3.35
N ASP A 122 -11.06 8.49 3.97
CA ASP A 122 -11.08 8.74 5.41
C ASP A 122 -12.29 8.07 6.04
N VAL A 123 -12.12 7.72 7.31
CA VAL A 123 -13.14 7.13 8.16
C VAL A 123 -12.93 7.60 9.60
N ASN A 124 -14.02 7.83 10.32
CA ASN A 124 -13.94 8.10 11.75
C ASN A 124 -14.13 6.81 12.54
N VAL A 125 -13.10 6.40 13.28
CA VAL A 125 -13.14 5.22 14.15
C VAL A 125 -13.60 5.64 15.54
N VAL A 126 -14.78 5.15 15.93
CA VAL A 126 -15.38 5.43 17.24
C VAL A 126 -14.90 4.38 18.24
N PRO A 127 -14.41 4.78 19.44
CA PRO A 127 -14.03 3.81 20.45
C PRO A 127 -15.19 2.86 20.79
N ASP A 128 -14.89 1.57 20.87
CA ASP A 128 -15.82 0.59 21.36
C ASP A 128 -15.53 0.27 22.84
N ALA A 129 -16.49 0.55 23.72
CA ALA A 129 -16.35 0.28 25.15
C ALA A 129 -16.22 -1.22 25.49
N SER A 130 -16.67 -2.08 24.57
CA SER A 130 -16.56 -3.54 24.70
C SER A 130 -15.29 -4.10 24.04
N TYR A 131 -14.50 -3.27 23.37
CA TYR A 131 -13.26 -3.70 22.73
C TYR A 131 -12.19 -3.94 23.81
N HIS A 132 -11.90 -5.19 24.04
CA HIS A 132 -10.78 -5.60 24.88
C HIS A 132 -9.53 -5.66 24.02
N HIS A 133 -8.53 -4.83 24.38
CA HIS A 133 -7.21 -4.90 23.75
C HIS A 133 -6.64 -6.31 23.93
N ASP A 134 -6.03 -6.82 22.88
CA ASP A 134 -5.27 -8.06 22.97
C ASP A 134 -4.17 -7.92 24.02
N TYR A 135 -4.07 -8.89 24.92
CA TYR A 135 -3.06 -8.86 25.99
C TYR A 135 -1.63 -8.76 25.43
N GLU A 136 -1.36 -9.34 24.27
CA GLU A 136 -0.05 -9.23 23.60
C GLU A 136 0.25 -7.78 23.19
N GLU A 137 -0.73 -7.08 22.62
CA GLU A 137 -0.57 -5.66 22.22
C GLU A 137 -0.37 -4.76 23.43
N MET A 138 -1.07 -5.04 24.53
CA MET A 138 -0.88 -4.31 25.79
C MET A 138 0.51 -4.56 26.37
N PHE A 139 0.99 -5.78 26.34
CA PHE A 139 2.32 -6.16 26.82
C PHE A 139 3.43 -5.50 25.99
N ASP A 140 3.35 -5.55 24.67
CA ASP A 140 4.31 -4.91 23.76
C ASP A 140 4.37 -3.39 23.95
N LYS A 141 3.20 -2.78 24.17
CA LYS A 141 3.11 -1.34 24.44
C LYS A 141 3.72 -1.00 25.79
N GLU A 142 3.48 -1.79 26.81
CA GLU A 142 4.03 -1.60 28.15
C GLU A 142 5.56 -1.82 28.14
N GLU A 143 6.05 -2.84 27.43
CA GLU A 143 7.47 -3.08 27.26
C GLU A 143 8.15 -1.94 26.50
N SER A 144 7.52 -1.41 25.46
CA SER A 144 8.03 -0.27 24.70
C SER A 144 8.07 1.00 25.53
N LEU A 145 7.04 1.26 26.35
CA LEU A 145 7.00 2.38 27.30
C LEU A 145 8.06 2.23 28.40
N ASN A 146 8.26 1.04 28.92
CA ASN A 146 9.28 0.77 29.93
C ASN A 146 10.70 0.91 29.37
N ARG A 147 10.94 0.52 28.11
CA ARG A 147 12.20 0.83 27.42
C ARG A 147 12.42 2.32 27.26
N LEU A 148 11.41 3.06 26.80
CA LEU A 148 11.47 4.52 26.65
C LEU A 148 11.71 5.20 28.02
N LYS A 149 11.01 4.76 29.06
CA LYS A 149 11.20 5.25 30.41
C LYS A 149 12.62 5.03 30.92
N LYS A 150 13.20 3.86 30.65
CA LYS A 150 14.61 3.56 30.96
C LYS A 150 15.59 4.50 30.26
N PHE A 151 15.30 4.91 29.03
CA PHE A 151 16.11 5.90 28.30
C PHE A 151 15.94 7.32 28.83
N ILE A 152 14.72 7.69 29.20
CA ILE A 152 14.38 9.04 29.70
C ILE A 152 14.90 9.24 31.12
N ASP A 153 14.73 8.25 32.01
CA ASP A 153 15.13 8.31 33.41
C ASP A 153 16.65 8.11 33.59
N GLY A 154 17.41 7.87 32.52
CA GLY A 154 18.84 7.65 32.57
C GLY A 154 19.24 6.40 33.36
N ALA A 155 18.30 5.50 33.62
CA ALA A 155 18.56 4.21 34.27
C ALA A 155 19.17 3.22 33.25
N GLY A 156 20.26 3.64 32.58
CA GLY A 156 21.15 2.75 31.88
C GLY A 156 21.93 1.90 32.90
N GLU A 157 22.68 0.93 32.41
CA GLU A 157 23.50 -0.01 33.16
C GLU A 157 24.47 0.63 34.20
N THR A 158 24.58 1.96 34.21
CA THR A 158 25.45 2.74 35.11
C THR A 158 24.75 3.23 36.39
N GLY A 159 23.45 3.03 36.55
CA GLY A 159 22.70 3.49 37.75
C GLY A 159 22.70 5.00 38.00
N LEU A 160 23.16 5.80 37.04
CA LEU A 160 23.17 7.26 37.11
C LEU A 160 21.85 7.82 36.54
N GLY A 161 20.93 8.15 37.42
CA GLY A 161 19.73 8.92 37.10
C GLY A 161 20.03 10.41 36.96
N TYR A 162 19.16 11.18 36.31
CA TYR A 162 19.20 12.63 36.33
C TYR A 162 18.76 13.14 37.70
N TYR A 163 19.61 13.93 38.36
CA TYR A 163 19.26 14.63 39.58
C TYR A 163 18.59 15.95 39.22
N VAL A 164 17.40 16.15 39.79
CA VAL A 164 16.75 17.46 39.77
C VAL A 164 16.95 18.07 41.14
N ASP A 165 17.67 19.20 41.23
CA ASP A 165 17.78 19.99 42.43
C ASP A 165 16.39 20.48 42.86
N ARG A 166 15.99 20.21 44.11
CA ARG A 166 14.73 20.65 44.70
C ARG A 166 14.90 21.97 45.40
#